data_effc4341ed71915357ef3365c2db1f28
#
_entry.id   effc4341ed71915357ef3365c2db1f28
#
_cell.length_a   1.000
_cell.length_b   1.000
_cell.length_c   1.000
_cell.angle_alpha   90.00
_cell.angle_beta   90.00
_cell.angle_gamma   90.00
#
_symmetry.space_group_name_H-M   'P 1'
#
loop_
_entity.id
_entity.type
_entity.pdbx_description
1 polymer ?
#
loop_
_entity_poly.entity_id
_entity_poly.type
_entity_poly.pdbx_seq_one_letter_code
_entity_poly.pdbx_strand_id
1 'polypeptide(L)'
;VILNPIRLRIRASHSVFEVEATEEDIRRCFDEAVAAEDWNLAYVWAYRLMVVGLDECEVVSATPGLTAREAAVAATRVVPDQGTALGHHARTFDRVRYGHSSVAEQDVNALRELTPILLAQCRKAQDHA
;
A
#
# COMPACT_ATOMS: atom_id res chain seq x y z
N VAL A 1 -18.53 6.81 -14.75
CA VAL A 1 -18.08 6.87 -14.48
C VAL A 1 -17.44 6.92 -13.89
N ILE A 2 -17.09 6.84 -13.73
CA ILE A 2 -16.50 6.83 -13.32
C ILE A 2 -15.83 6.79 -12.79
N LEU A 3 -15.46 6.70 -12.48
CA LEU A 3 -14.80 6.68 -11.98
C LEU A 3 -13.81 6.30 -11.67
N ASN A 4 -12.99 6.48 -11.73
CA ASN A 4 -11.77 6.09 -11.33
C ASN A 4 -11.56 6.35 -9.96
N PRO A 5 -11.66 5.45 -9.07
CA PRO A 5 -11.49 5.61 -7.68
C PRO A 5 -10.14 6.16 -7.30
N ILE A 6 -9.13 5.78 -8.03
CA ILE A 6 -7.79 6.27 -7.75
C ILE A 6 -7.30 7.04 -8.95
N ARG A 7 -7.28 8.36 -8.82
CA ARG A 7 -6.84 9.19 -9.88
C ARG A 7 -5.62 9.91 -9.39
N LEU A 8 -4.48 9.44 -9.86
CA LEU A 8 -3.23 9.86 -9.30
C LEU A 8 -2.38 10.55 -10.33
N ARG A 9 -1.76 11.65 -9.93
CA ARG A 9 -0.86 12.35 -10.78
C ARG A 9 0.50 12.27 -10.19
N ILE A 10 1.48 12.15 -11.02
CA ILE A 10 2.84 12.11 -10.58
C ILE A 10 3.32 13.50 -10.37
N ARG A 11 3.26 13.96 -9.16
CA ARG A 11 3.75 15.26 -8.86
C ARG A 11 4.69 15.20 -7.71
N ALA A 12 4.26 14.58 -6.61
CA ALA A 12 5.09 14.46 -5.45
C ALA A 12 5.97 13.25 -5.63
N SER A 13 7.26 13.41 -5.51
CA SER A 13 8.20 12.35 -5.73
C SER A 13 8.05 11.20 -4.75
N HIS A 14 7.47 11.42 -3.58
CA HIS A 14 7.30 10.38 -2.57
C HIS A 14 5.88 9.84 -2.48
N SER A 15 5.05 10.17 -3.45
CA SER A 15 3.68 9.66 -3.48
C SER A 15 3.67 8.14 -3.66
N VAL A 16 2.74 7.48 -2.97
CA VAL A 16 2.53 6.04 -3.11
C VAL A 16 2.08 5.71 -4.53
N PHE A 17 1.25 6.58 -5.11
CA PHE A 17 0.69 6.35 -6.44
C PHE A 17 1.30 7.34 -7.43
N GLU A 18 1.55 6.86 -8.63
CA GLU A 18 2.18 7.68 -9.65
C GLU A 18 1.30 7.94 -10.85
N VAL A 19 0.32 7.06 -11.09
CA VAL A 19 -0.54 7.18 -12.24
C VAL A 19 -1.96 6.86 -11.82
N GLU A 20 -2.90 7.30 -12.65
CA GLU A 20 -4.28 6.97 -12.46
C GLU A 20 -4.48 5.47 -12.68
N ALA A 21 -5.14 4.81 -11.74
CA ALA A 21 -5.34 3.38 -11.81
C ALA A 21 -6.54 2.97 -10.96
N THR A 22 -7.20 1.87 -11.35
CA THR A 22 -8.25 1.28 -10.54
C THR A 22 -7.63 0.19 -9.66
N GLU A 23 -8.38 -0.23 -8.65
CA GLU A 23 -7.95 -1.35 -7.82
C GLU A 23 -7.67 -2.59 -8.67
N GLU A 24 -8.51 -2.82 -9.66
CA GLU A 24 -8.37 -3.96 -10.55
C GLU A 24 -7.08 -3.90 -11.34
N ASP A 25 -6.72 -2.71 -11.84
CA ASP A 25 -5.46 -2.52 -12.54
C ASP A 25 -4.27 -2.78 -11.63
N ILE A 26 -4.34 -2.32 -10.40
CA ILE A 26 -3.27 -2.51 -9.43
C ILE A 26 -3.09 -3.99 -9.12
N ARG A 27 -4.21 -4.70 -8.95
CA ARG A 27 -4.20 -6.13 -8.66
C ARG A 27 -3.59 -6.93 -9.82
N ARG A 28 -3.97 -6.56 -11.04
CA ARG A 28 -3.41 -7.20 -12.24
C ARG A 28 -1.90 -6.96 -12.32
N CYS A 29 -1.46 -5.73 -12.07
CA CYS A 29 -0.03 -5.41 -12.09
C CYS A 29 0.73 -6.22 -11.05
N PHE A 30 0.12 -6.40 -9.87
CA PHE A 30 0.72 -7.22 -8.83
C PHE A 30 0.87 -8.67 -9.31
N ASP A 31 -0.18 -9.24 -9.86
CA ASP A 31 -0.16 -10.63 -10.32
C ASP A 31 0.88 -10.83 -11.41
N GLU A 32 1.00 -9.87 -12.33
CA GLU A 32 1.98 -9.93 -13.40
C GLU A 32 3.41 -9.86 -12.85
N ALA A 33 3.63 -9.03 -11.85
CA ALA A 33 4.95 -8.90 -11.24
C ALA A 33 5.35 -10.19 -10.53
N VAL A 34 4.41 -10.83 -9.83
CA VAL A 34 4.65 -12.10 -9.16
C VAL A 34 4.96 -13.19 -10.19
N ALA A 35 4.19 -13.25 -11.29
CA ALA A 35 4.41 -14.24 -12.34
C ALA A 35 5.78 -14.08 -12.99
N ALA A 36 6.27 -12.84 -13.08
CA ALA A 36 7.59 -12.55 -13.63
C ALA A 36 8.69 -12.67 -12.58
N GLU A 37 8.35 -12.96 -11.33
CA GLU A 37 9.28 -13.00 -10.21
C GLU A 37 10.06 -11.68 -10.04
N ASP A 38 9.41 -10.59 -10.39
CA ASP A 38 9.94 -9.25 -10.16
C ASP A 38 9.49 -8.80 -8.77
N TRP A 39 10.26 -9.20 -7.76
CA TRP A 39 9.85 -9.02 -6.38
C TRP A 39 9.83 -7.55 -5.94
N ASN A 40 10.73 -6.75 -6.48
CA ASN A 40 10.72 -5.32 -6.21
C ASN A 40 9.43 -4.69 -6.69
N LEU A 41 9.04 -5.00 -7.93
CA LEU A 41 7.82 -4.46 -8.50
C LEU A 41 6.59 -5.02 -7.78
N ALA A 42 6.61 -6.32 -7.46
CA ALA A 42 5.52 -6.95 -6.71
C ALA A 42 5.34 -6.28 -5.35
N TYR A 43 6.43 -5.91 -4.69
CA TYR A 43 6.37 -5.23 -3.39
C TYR A 43 5.67 -3.86 -3.52
N VAL A 44 6.03 -3.11 -4.54
CA VAL A 44 5.42 -1.81 -4.79
C VAL A 44 3.90 -1.94 -4.99
N TRP A 45 3.48 -2.91 -5.80
CA TRP A 45 2.06 -3.11 -6.05
C TRP A 45 1.33 -3.66 -4.82
N ALA A 46 1.99 -4.51 -4.03
CA ALA A 46 1.40 -5.02 -2.79
C ALA A 46 1.14 -3.88 -1.80
N TYR A 47 2.09 -2.94 -1.70
CA TYR A 47 1.93 -1.80 -0.81
C TYR A 47 0.76 -0.91 -1.28
N ARG A 48 0.66 -0.69 -2.58
CA ARG A 48 -0.45 0.09 -3.15
C ARG A 48 -1.80 -0.57 -2.89
N LEU A 49 -1.87 -1.90 -2.99
CA LEU A 49 -3.10 -2.62 -2.66
C LEU A 49 -3.49 -2.43 -1.19
N MET A 50 -2.52 -2.45 -0.30
CA MET A 50 -2.79 -2.20 1.11
C MET A 50 -3.37 -0.80 1.31
N VAL A 51 -2.79 0.20 0.66
CA VAL A 51 -3.25 1.58 0.79
C VAL A 51 -4.66 1.76 0.22
N VAL A 52 -4.96 1.07 -0.88
CA VAL A 52 -6.33 1.08 -1.43
C VAL A 52 -7.32 0.53 -0.39
N GLY A 53 -6.94 -0.56 0.28
CA GLY A 53 -7.79 -1.12 1.33
C GLY A 53 -7.96 -0.16 2.51
N LEU A 54 -6.91 0.56 2.87
CA LEU A 54 -6.99 1.56 3.93
C LEU A 54 -7.90 2.72 3.54
N ASP A 55 -7.91 3.08 2.26
CA ASP A 55 -8.82 4.10 1.74
C ASP A 55 -10.27 3.61 1.86
N GLU A 56 -10.52 2.36 1.49
CA GLU A 56 -11.87 1.78 1.59
C GLU A 56 -12.37 1.75 3.04
N CYS A 57 -11.45 1.60 3.98
CA CYS A 57 -11.77 1.64 5.40
C CYS A 57 -11.76 3.06 5.97
N GLU A 58 -11.57 4.06 5.12
CA GLU A 58 -11.56 5.47 5.51
C GLU A 58 -10.44 5.84 6.49
N VAL A 59 -9.37 5.06 6.49
CA VAL A 59 -8.20 5.35 7.33
C VAL A 59 -7.33 6.41 6.66
N VAL A 60 -7.25 6.39 5.34
CA VAL A 60 -6.50 7.37 4.54
C VAL A 60 -7.33 7.76 3.32
N SER A 61 -6.92 8.84 2.67
CA SER A 61 -7.42 9.16 1.33
C SER A 61 -6.28 8.90 0.36
N ALA A 62 -6.51 8.02 -0.59
CA ALA A 62 -5.51 7.67 -1.60
C ALA A 62 -5.46 8.78 -2.65
N THR A 63 -4.93 9.92 -2.27
CA THR A 63 -4.86 11.12 -3.11
C THR A 63 -3.45 11.31 -3.63
N PRO A 64 -3.27 12.10 -4.69
CA PRO A 64 -1.93 12.46 -5.13
C PRO A 64 -1.19 13.14 -3.99
N GLY A 65 0.02 12.74 -3.77
CA GLY A 65 0.84 13.29 -2.70
C GLY A 65 0.83 12.50 -1.41
N LEU A 66 -0.06 11.53 -1.26
CA LEU A 66 -0.02 10.67 -0.08
C LEU A 66 1.29 9.87 -0.09
N THR A 67 2.07 9.98 0.98
CA THR A 67 3.33 9.25 1.08
C THR A 67 3.13 7.92 1.80
N ALA A 68 4.08 7.01 1.60
CA ALA A 68 4.04 5.72 2.29
C ALA A 68 4.06 5.90 3.79
N ARG A 69 4.86 6.85 4.27
CA ARG A 69 4.96 7.13 5.69
C ARG A 69 3.64 7.66 6.26
N GLU A 70 3.00 8.56 5.53
CA GLU A 70 1.71 9.12 5.98
C GLU A 70 0.65 8.03 6.10
N ALA A 71 0.61 7.12 5.14
CA ALA A 71 -0.31 5.99 5.19
C ALA A 71 -0.01 5.11 6.41
N ALA A 72 1.27 4.83 6.67
CA ALA A 72 1.67 4.00 7.81
C ALA A 72 1.33 4.67 9.14
N VAL A 73 1.55 5.98 9.24
CA VAL A 73 1.24 6.72 10.45
C VAL A 73 -0.26 6.70 10.73
N ALA A 74 -1.07 6.93 9.69
CA ALA A 74 -2.52 6.92 9.86
C ALA A 74 -3.02 5.55 10.27
N ALA A 75 -2.50 4.50 9.65
CA ALA A 75 -2.91 3.13 10.00
C ALA A 75 -2.47 2.76 11.42
N THR A 76 -1.30 3.22 11.84
CA THR A 76 -0.79 2.95 13.18
C THR A 76 -1.68 3.58 14.26
N ARG A 77 -2.28 4.72 13.97
CA ARG A 77 -3.21 5.36 14.92
C ARG A 77 -4.44 4.50 15.17
N VAL A 78 -4.87 3.77 14.16
CA VAL A 78 -6.04 2.90 14.26
C VAL A 78 -5.67 1.54 14.84
N VAL A 79 -4.52 1.02 14.43
CA VAL A 79 -4.05 -0.32 14.84
C VAL A 79 -2.63 -0.22 15.36
N PRO A 80 -2.45 0.28 16.60
CA PRO A 80 -1.10 0.50 17.14
C PRO A 80 -0.24 -0.75 17.20
N ASP A 81 -0.84 -1.92 17.36
CA ASP A 81 -0.12 -3.19 17.41
C ASP A 81 0.69 -3.45 16.15
N GLN A 82 0.27 -2.87 15.03
CA GLN A 82 0.94 -3.08 13.76
C GLN A 82 1.92 -1.96 13.40
N GLY A 83 2.15 -1.05 14.34
CA GLY A 83 2.96 0.14 14.04
C GLY A 83 4.37 -0.16 13.58
N THR A 84 5.04 -1.12 14.23
CA THR A 84 6.41 -1.48 13.85
C THR A 84 6.44 -2.07 12.43
N ALA A 85 5.52 -2.99 12.14
CA ALA A 85 5.44 -3.61 10.81
C ALA A 85 5.11 -2.57 9.75
N LEU A 86 4.14 -1.70 10.04
CA LEU A 86 3.74 -0.65 9.10
C LEU A 86 4.90 0.28 8.78
N GLY A 87 5.63 0.71 9.80
CA GLY A 87 6.79 1.57 9.59
C GLY A 87 7.88 0.90 8.76
N HIS A 88 8.12 -0.39 9.02
CA HIS A 88 9.09 -1.16 8.28
C HIS A 88 8.70 -1.23 6.79
N HIS A 89 7.44 -1.56 6.51
CA HIS A 89 7.00 -1.70 5.12
C HIS A 89 6.99 -0.35 4.39
N ALA A 90 6.66 0.74 5.07
CA ALA A 90 6.70 2.06 4.46
C ALA A 90 8.12 2.43 4.05
N ARG A 91 9.09 2.18 4.92
CA ARG A 91 10.49 2.47 4.61
C ARG A 91 11.00 1.58 3.48
N THR A 92 10.60 0.31 3.49
CA THR A 92 10.99 -0.63 2.44
C THR A 92 10.41 -0.20 1.10
N PHE A 93 9.14 0.20 1.08
CA PHE A 93 8.49 0.69 -0.14
C PHE A 93 9.31 1.84 -0.76
N ASP A 94 9.68 2.83 0.06
CA ASP A 94 10.42 3.97 -0.45
C ASP A 94 11.79 3.57 -0.99
N ARG A 95 12.50 2.70 -0.29
CA ARG A 95 13.83 2.26 -0.74
C ARG A 95 13.77 1.46 -2.02
N VAL A 96 12.77 0.60 -2.14
CA VAL A 96 12.59 -0.22 -3.35
C VAL A 96 12.23 0.65 -4.53
N ARG A 97 11.29 1.58 -4.33
CA ARG A 97 10.85 2.47 -5.40
C ARG A 97 11.96 3.30 -5.98
N TYR A 98 12.90 3.73 -5.16
CA TYR A 98 13.96 4.62 -5.62
C TYR A 98 15.27 3.86 -5.89
N GLY A 99 15.20 2.51 -5.98
CA GLY A 99 16.33 1.71 -6.42
C GLY A 99 17.45 1.54 -5.41
N HIS A 100 17.19 1.84 -4.13
CA HIS A 100 18.22 1.76 -3.11
C HIS A 100 18.27 0.42 -2.41
N SER A 101 17.34 -0.49 -2.73
CA SER A 101 17.22 -1.76 -2.05
C SER A 101 16.54 -2.77 -2.95
N SER A 102 16.79 -4.05 -2.68
CA SER A 102 16.08 -5.15 -3.31
C SER A 102 15.38 -5.95 -2.24
N VAL A 103 14.23 -6.52 -2.59
CA VAL A 103 13.48 -7.38 -1.69
C VAL A 103 13.38 -8.77 -2.30
N ALA A 104 13.09 -9.75 -1.46
CA ALA A 104 12.89 -11.13 -1.87
C ALA A 104 11.40 -11.46 -1.82
N GLU A 105 11.06 -12.63 -2.32
CA GLU A 105 9.69 -13.13 -2.29
C GLU A 105 9.12 -13.11 -0.87
N GLN A 106 9.91 -13.48 0.12
CA GLN A 106 9.44 -13.51 1.51
C GLN A 106 9.02 -12.14 2.02
N ASP A 107 9.65 -11.07 1.52
CA ASP A 107 9.26 -9.71 1.91
C ASP A 107 7.91 -9.34 1.33
N VAL A 108 7.66 -9.74 0.09
CA VAL A 108 6.37 -9.54 -0.56
C VAL A 108 5.29 -10.31 0.20
N ASN A 109 5.59 -11.56 0.56
CA ASN A 109 4.63 -12.40 1.28
C ASN A 109 4.30 -11.83 2.66
N ALA A 110 5.29 -11.28 3.36
CA ALA A 110 5.05 -10.67 4.66
C ALA A 110 4.05 -9.51 4.55
N LEU A 111 4.20 -8.68 3.53
CA LEU A 111 3.29 -7.56 3.30
C LEU A 111 1.89 -8.06 2.92
N ARG A 112 1.82 -9.09 2.09
CA ARG A 112 0.55 -9.67 1.69
C ARG A 112 -0.20 -10.30 2.87
N GLU A 113 0.54 -10.87 3.81
CA GLU A 113 -0.07 -11.48 4.99
C GLU A 113 -0.55 -10.43 5.98
N LEU A 114 0.18 -9.33 6.09
CA LEU A 114 -0.21 -8.24 6.98
C LEU A 114 -1.51 -7.58 6.51
N THR A 115 -1.67 -7.38 5.22
CA THR A 115 -2.78 -6.58 4.68
C THR A 115 -4.16 -7.05 5.14
N PRO A 116 -4.56 -8.32 4.98
CA PRO A 116 -5.90 -8.70 5.43
C PRO A 116 -6.08 -8.60 6.95
N ILE A 117 -5.02 -8.87 7.72
CA ILE A 117 -5.08 -8.74 9.16
C ILE A 117 -5.30 -7.28 9.54
N LEU A 118 -4.54 -6.40 8.94
CA LEU A 118 -4.64 -4.96 9.18
C LEU A 118 -6.03 -4.43 8.81
N LEU A 119 -6.53 -4.79 7.64
CA LEU A 119 -7.81 -4.28 7.18
C LEU A 119 -8.97 -4.82 8.03
N ALA A 120 -8.88 -6.06 8.49
CA ALA A 120 -9.88 -6.61 9.39
C ALA A 120 -9.91 -5.83 10.71
N GLN A 121 -8.74 -5.48 11.23
CA GLN A 121 -8.67 -4.69 12.46
C GLN A 121 -9.17 -3.27 12.25
N CYS A 122 -8.92 -2.67 11.10
CA CYS A 122 -9.42 -1.35 10.77
C CYS A 122 -10.94 -1.34 10.69
N ARG A 123 -11.55 -2.36 10.06
CA ARG A 123 -13.01 -2.47 9.99
C ARG A 123 -13.63 -2.66 11.36
N LYS A 124 -12.97 -3.45 12.18
CA LYS A 124 -13.44 -3.69 13.54
C LYS A 124 -13.41 -2.41 14.37
N ALA A 125 -12.38 -1.61 14.20
CA ALA A 125 -12.28 -0.32 14.87
C ALA A 125 -13.40 0.62 14.43
N GLN A 126 -13.75 0.61 13.14
CA GLN A 126 -14.87 1.41 12.64
C GLN A 126 -16.19 0.98 13.24
N ASP A 127 -16.40 -0.33 13.38
CA ASP A 127 -17.66 -0.86 13.91
C ASP A 127 -17.85 -0.48 15.38
N HIS A 128 -16.78 -0.16 16.08
CA HIS A 128 -16.84 0.20 17.49
C HIS A 128 -16.73 1.72 17.71
N ALA A 129 -16.70 2.47 16.65
CA ALA A 129 -16.53 3.93 16.74
C ALA A 129 -17.85 4.64 17.04
#